data_e31bcd9fe3384a9ac55e8457c1338823
#
_entry.id   e31bcd9fe3384a9ac55e8457c1338823
#
_cell.length_a   1.000
_cell.length_b   1.000
_cell.length_c   1.000
_cell.angle_alpha   90.00
_cell.angle_beta   90.00
_cell.angle_gamma   90.00
#
_symmetry.space_group_name_H-M   'P 1'
#
loop_
_entity.id
_entity.type
_entity.pdbx_description
1 polymer ?
#
loop_
_entity_poly.entity_id
_entity_poly.type
_entity_poly.pdbx_seq_one_letter_code
_entity_poly.pdbx_strand_id
1 'polypeptide(L)'
;MKQRAPWARRIGVALILFWSLAPLYWAVNISLQTDAQAASKPSNYLPPTPSLNNYLSLLSGNSDLAQSIRQSSINIVIECAAATIVTIVLATLAAYAFARMTFKGRKVLFYTVLATMAFPAYTTLIPIYQILTGLSLVNTYTGIILVYVSGFLPLATWILYNYMSSLPIALEEAGTIDGASRMQVLWHVVLPLARPGVISTAIITFLFAWGQFLFPLVLSSDLSTQPLTVVIASIQGRHIVPYTLLSAAGVIALAVPALIAMVLNRYIVSGLLAGSVK
;
A
#
# COMPACT_ATOMS: atom_id res chain seq x y z
N MET A 1 38.72 6.20 -3.52
CA MET A 1 37.70 5.12 -3.67
C MET A 1 37.81 4.53 -5.07
N LYS A 2 38.21 3.24 -5.22
CA LYS A 2 38.29 2.56 -6.52
C LYS A 2 36.88 2.49 -7.13
N GLN A 3 36.66 3.13 -8.27
CA GLN A 3 35.43 2.98 -9.06
C GLN A 3 35.26 1.48 -9.39
N ARG A 4 34.28 0.85 -8.81
CA ARG A 4 33.92 -0.54 -9.16
C ARG A 4 33.63 -0.58 -10.66
N ALA A 5 34.22 -1.55 -11.35
CA ALA A 5 34.08 -1.68 -12.79
C ALA A 5 32.58 -1.64 -13.23
N PRO A 6 32.20 -0.83 -14.23
CA PRO A 6 30.80 -0.60 -14.61
C PRO A 6 30.07 -1.90 -15.02
N TRP A 7 30.79 -2.92 -15.47
CA TRP A 7 30.23 -4.23 -15.82
C TRP A 7 29.76 -5.01 -14.59
N ALA A 8 30.51 -4.97 -13.46
CA ALA A 8 30.12 -5.67 -12.24
C ALA A 8 28.81 -5.10 -11.66
N ARG A 9 28.63 -3.77 -11.74
CA ARG A 9 27.36 -3.12 -11.37
C ARG A 9 26.21 -3.57 -12.28
N ARG A 10 26.42 -3.65 -13.59
CA ARG A 10 25.41 -4.09 -14.57
C ARG A 10 24.98 -5.52 -14.33
N ILE A 11 25.95 -6.43 -14.09
CA ILE A 11 25.66 -7.84 -13.77
C ILE A 11 24.87 -7.93 -12.46
N GLY A 12 25.28 -7.22 -11.41
CA GLY A 12 24.55 -7.20 -10.14
C GLY A 12 23.09 -6.73 -10.30
N VAL A 13 22.86 -5.66 -11.06
CA VAL A 13 21.50 -5.18 -11.35
C VAL A 13 20.72 -6.22 -12.16
N ALA A 14 21.32 -6.84 -13.19
CA ALA A 14 20.65 -7.85 -14.00
C ALA A 14 20.25 -9.08 -13.18
N LEU A 15 21.13 -9.54 -12.27
CA LEU A 15 20.82 -10.66 -11.37
C LEU A 15 19.66 -10.35 -10.41
N ILE A 16 19.66 -9.17 -9.82
CA ILE A 16 18.57 -8.72 -8.93
C ILE A 16 17.25 -8.64 -9.71
N LEU A 17 17.26 -8.04 -10.90
CA LEU A 17 16.08 -7.93 -11.75
C LEU A 17 15.56 -9.30 -12.15
N PHE A 18 16.45 -10.20 -12.59
CA PHE A 18 16.07 -11.57 -12.97
C PHE A 18 15.43 -12.29 -11.77
N TRP A 19 16.07 -12.24 -10.59
CA TRP A 19 15.57 -12.89 -9.39
C TRP A 19 14.21 -12.34 -8.95
N SER A 20 14.02 -11.03 -9.05
CA SER A 20 12.77 -10.37 -8.65
C SER A 20 11.64 -10.57 -9.66
N LEU A 21 11.95 -10.60 -10.96
CA LEU A 21 10.94 -10.69 -12.01
C LEU A 21 10.58 -12.14 -12.38
N ALA A 22 11.45 -13.11 -12.11
CA ALA A 22 11.21 -14.50 -12.45
C ALA A 22 9.90 -15.09 -11.89
N PRO A 23 9.57 -14.92 -10.59
CA PRO A 23 8.29 -15.40 -10.05
C PRO A 23 7.08 -14.68 -10.66
N LEU A 24 7.21 -13.39 -10.97
CA LEU A 24 6.14 -12.61 -11.60
C LEU A 24 5.91 -13.08 -13.04
N TYR A 25 7.00 -13.27 -13.79
CA TYR A 25 6.95 -13.87 -15.12
C TYR A 25 6.25 -15.23 -15.08
N TRP A 26 6.60 -16.09 -14.11
CA TRP A 26 6.03 -17.41 -13.98
C TRP A 26 4.54 -17.37 -13.68
N ALA A 27 4.10 -16.48 -12.81
CA ALA A 27 2.68 -16.27 -12.53
C ALA A 27 1.91 -15.83 -13.78
N VAL A 28 2.45 -14.86 -14.55
CA VAL A 28 1.86 -14.42 -15.82
C VAL A 28 1.86 -15.54 -16.83
N ASN A 29 2.94 -16.31 -16.95
CA ASN A 29 3.03 -17.45 -17.88
C ASN A 29 1.94 -18.49 -17.61
N ILE A 30 1.78 -18.91 -16.34
CA ILE A 30 0.75 -19.90 -15.96
C ILE A 30 -0.66 -19.33 -16.16
N SER A 31 -0.89 -18.06 -15.84
CA SER A 31 -2.21 -17.43 -15.97
C SER A 31 -2.74 -17.39 -17.41
N LEU A 32 -1.84 -17.46 -18.40
CA LEU A 32 -2.18 -17.47 -19.84
C LEU A 32 -2.31 -18.88 -20.43
N GLN A 33 -2.13 -19.93 -19.64
CA GLN A 33 -2.23 -21.32 -20.05
C GLN A 33 -3.58 -21.93 -19.69
N THR A 34 -3.94 -23.02 -20.39
CA THR A 34 -5.01 -23.92 -19.94
C THR A 34 -4.48 -24.86 -18.86
N ASP A 35 -5.38 -25.48 -18.07
CA ASP A 35 -4.97 -26.42 -17.01
C ASP A 35 -4.18 -27.59 -17.55
N ALA A 36 -4.53 -28.11 -18.73
CA ALA A 36 -3.79 -29.19 -19.40
C ALA A 36 -2.36 -28.75 -19.79
N GLN A 37 -2.20 -27.51 -20.27
CA GLN A 37 -0.88 -26.96 -20.59
C GLN A 37 -0.03 -26.71 -19.35
N ALA A 38 -0.63 -26.19 -18.28
CA ALA A 38 0.06 -25.94 -17.02
C ALA A 38 0.49 -27.24 -16.31
N ALA A 39 -0.27 -28.32 -16.50
CA ALA A 39 0.06 -29.66 -15.97
C ALA A 39 1.03 -30.46 -16.85
N SER A 40 1.42 -29.98 -18.03
CA SER A 40 2.27 -30.69 -18.95
C SER A 40 3.69 -30.90 -18.41
N LYS A 41 4.31 -32.00 -18.80
CA LYS A 41 5.71 -32.33 -18.50
C LYS A 41 6.45 -32.60 -19.79
N PRO A 42 7.57 -31.90 -20.08
CA PRO A 42 8.17 -30.84 -19.27
C PRO A 42 7.29 -29.58 -19.20
N SER A 43 7.52 -28.74 -18.17
CA SER A 43 6.76 -27.49 -17.99
C SER A 43 6.98 -26.52 -19.17
N ASN A 44 5.93 -25.85 -19.58
CA ASN A 44 6.01 -24.85 -20.64
C ASN A 44 6.57 -23.52 -20.11
N TYR A 45 7.76 -23.14 -20.57
CA TYR A 45 8.38 -21.86 -20.23
C TYR A 45 7.71 -20.66 -20.95
N LEU A 46 7.03 -20.90 -22.06
CA LEU A 46 6.17 -19.96 -22.78
C LEU A 46 4.81 -20.62 -22.98
N PRO A 47 3.69 -19.88 -22.87
CA PRO A 47 2.39 -20.45 -23.11
C PRO A 47 2.27 -20.89 -24.59
N PRO A 48 2.02 -22.19 -24.88
CA PRO A 48 1.96 -22.69 -26.27
C PRO A 48 0.85 -22.00 -27.09
N THR A 49 -0.28 -21.75 -26.45
CA THR A 49 -1.42 -20.99 -27.01
C THR A 49 -1.89 -20.01 -25.95
N PRO A 50 -1.34 -18.76 -25.91
CA PRO A 50 -1.73 -17.77 -24.92
C PRO A 50 -3.23 -17.49 -24.96
N SER A 51 -3.90 -17.55 -23.80
CA SER A 51 -5.34 -17.32 -23.69
C SER A 51 -5.66 -16.41 -22.51
N LEU A 52 -6.57 -15.48 -22.72
CA LEU A 52 -7.12 -14.62 -21.67
C LEU A 52 -8.36 -15.21 -20.99
N ASN A 53 -8.73 -16.45 -21.29
CA ASN A 53 -9.95 -17.08 -20.78
C ASN A 53 -9.99 -17.13 -19.25
N ASN A 54 -8.85 -17.34 -18.57
CA ASN A 54 -8.78 -17.33 -17.12
C ASN A 54 -9.19 -15.96 -16.53
N TYR A 55 -8.73 -14.87 -17.14
CA TYR A 55 -9.10 -13.50 -16.75
C TYR A 55 -10.57 -13.21 -17.07
N LEU A 56 -11.04 -13.58 -18.23
CA LEU A 56 -12.44 -13.41 -18.62
C LEU A 56 -13.38 -14.19 -17.69
N SER A 57 -13.01 -15.42 -17.32
CA SER A 57 -13.80 -16.23 -16.40
C SER A 57 -13.86 -15.63 -15.00
N LEU A 58 -12.78 -15.00 -14.51
CA LEU A 58 -12.75 -14.33 -13.20
C LEU A 58 -13.46 -12.97 -13.20
N LEU A 59 -13.35 -12.20 -14.27
CA LEU A 59 -13.87 -10.82 -14.32
C LEU A 59 -15.32 -10.74 -14.82
N SER A 60 -15.72 -11.60 -15.72
CA SER A 60 -17.07 -11.59 -16.33
C SER A 60 -17.87 -12.89 -16.15
N GLY A 61 -17.27 -13.95 -15.63
CA GLY A 61 -17.96 -15.21 -15.36
C GLY A 61 -18.98 -15.12 -14.23
N ASN A 62 -19.90 -16.09 -14.17
CA ASN A 62 -20.98 -16.17 -13.18
C ASN A 62 -20.69 -17.18 -12.06
N SER A 63 -19.47 -17.72 -11.98
CA SER A 63 -19.09 -18.63 -10.89
C SER A 63 -18.94 -17.89 -9.56
N ASP A 64 -19.13 -18.62 -8.44
CA ASP A 64 -18.93 -18.08 -7.09
C ASP A 64 -17.52 -17.50 -6.91
N LEU A 65 -16.52 -18.14 -7.54
CA LEU A 65 -15.14 -17.65 -7.54
C LEU A 65 -15.03 -16.30 -8.26
N ALA A 66 -15.65 -16.14 -9.42
CA ALA A 66 -15.64 -14.89 -10.18
C ALA A 66 -16.32 -13.76 -9.38
N GLN A 67 -17.45 -14.05 -8.76
CA GLN A 67 -18.15 -13.10 -7.90
C GLN A 67 -17.27 -12.69 -6.70
N SER A 68 -16.61 -13.67 -6.05
CA SER A 68 -15.72 -13.42 -4.92
C SER A 68 -14.53 -12.53 -5.32
N ILE A 69 -13.89 -12.79 -6.45
CA ILE A 69 -12.76 -11.98 -6.96
C ILE A 69 -13.21 -10.56 -7.29
N ARG A 70 -14.36 -10.36 -7.95
CA ARG A 70 -14.87 -9.03 -8.27
C ARG A 70 -15.21 -8.23 -7.01
N GLN A 71 -15.98 -8.84 -6.09
CA GLN A 71 -16.37 -8.16 -4.85
C GLN A 71 -15.15 -7.79 -4.01
N SER A 72 -14.24 -8.72 -3.80
CA SER A 72 -13.02 -8.48 -3.01
C SER A 72 -12.06 -7.48 -3.68
N SER A 73 -12.07 -7.40 -5.00
CA SER A 73 -11.32 -6.35 -5.73
C SER A 73 -11.90 -4.95 -5.48
N ILE A 74 -13.21 -4.83 -5.37
CA ILE A 74 -13.87 -3.57 -4.99
C ILE A 74 -13.57 -3.24 -3.54
N ASN A 75 -13.67 -4.22 -2.64
CA ASN A 75 -13.42 -4.05 -1.23
C ASN A 75 -12.00 -3.50 -0.97
N ILE A 76 -10.96 -4.13 -1.53
CA ILE A 76 -9.57 -3.71 -1.32
C ILE A 76 -9.34 -2.28 -1.82
N VAL A 77 -9.95 -1.89 -2.95
CA VAL A 77 -9.84 -0.52 -3.47
C VAL A 77 -10.47 0.49 -2.50
N ILE A 78 -11.69 0.20 -2.02
CA ILE A 78 -12.40 1.08 -1.07
C ILE A 78 -11.59 1.22 0.22
N GLU A 79 -11.16 0.10 0.81
CA GLU A 79 -10.41 0.07 2.06
C GLU A 79 -9.10 0.85 1.95
N CYS A 80 -8.30 0.56 0.92
CA CYS A 80 -7.01 1.22 0.72
C CYS A 80 -7.15 2.69 0.39
N ALA A 81 -8.10 3.07 -0.47
CA ALA A 81 -8.31 4.46 -0.84
C ALA A 81 -8.82 5.28 0.36
N ALA A 82 -9.84 4.80 1.07
CA ALA A 82 -10.39 5.49 2.22
C ALA A 82 -9.37 5.61 3.36
N ALA A 83 -8.66 4.52 3.69
CA ALA A 83 -7.62 4.54 4.71
C ALA A 83 -6.50 5.52 4.34
N THR A 84 -6.07 5.53 3.06
CA THR A 84 -5.04 6.46 2.57
C THR A 84 -5.50 7.91 2.72
N ILE A 85 -6.70 8.25 2.25
CA ILE A 85 -7.23 9.62 2.33
C ILE A 85 -7.28 10.09 3.78
N VAL A 86 -7.87 9.30 4.67
CA VAL A 86 -7.99 9.65 6.10
C VAL A 86 -6.60 9.79 6.73
N THR A 87 -5.70 8.83 6.48
CA THR A 87 -4.33 8.87 7.00
C THR A 87 -3.59 10.12 6.55
N ILE A 88 -3.66 10.47 5.26
CA ILE A 88 -2.95 11.65 4.72
C ILE A 88 -3.51 12.96 5.29
N VAL A 89 -4.82 13.09 5.43
CA VAL A 89 -5.42 14.27 6.04
C VAL A 89 -4.92 14.43 7.48
N LEU A 90 -5.05 13.38 8.31
CA LEU A 90 -4.62 13.42 9.70
C LEU A 90 -3.10 13.60 9.84
N ALA A 91 -2.32 12.89 9.04
CA ALA A 91 -0.86 13.01 9.05
C ALA A 91 -0.37 14.39 8.61
N THR A 92 -1.04 15.03 7.64
CA THR A 92 -0.71 16.39 7.20
C THR A 92 -0.90 17.39 8.33
N LEU A 93 -2.04 17.33 9.03
CA LEU A 93 -2.33 18.21 10.17
C LEU A 93 -1.35 17.96 11.32
N ALA A 94 -1.10 16.69 11.66
CA ALA A 94 -0.17 16.32 12.72
C ALA A 94 1.27 16.73 12.38
N ALA A 95 1.74 16.46 11.16
CA ALA A 95 3.06 16.82 10.69
C ALA A 95 3.28 18.33 10.71
N TYR A 96 2.30 19.11 10.28
CA TYR A 96 2.37 20.58 10.34
C TYR A 96 2.45 21.07 11.79
N ALA A 97 1.62 20.53 12.68
CA ALA A 97 1.68 20.87 14.10
C ALA A 97 3.05 20.54 14.72
N PHE A 98 3.59 19.35 14.43
CA PHE A 98 4.92 18.96 14.91
C PHE A 98 6.07 19.73 14.27
N ALA A 99 5.95 20.17 13.03
CA ALA A 99 7.01 20.90 12.34
C ALA A 99 7.05 22.39 12.72
N ARG A 100 5.89 23.01 12.90
CA ARG A 100 5.73 24.48 12.97
C ARG A 100 5.21 25.03 14.27
N MET A 101 4.45 24.25 15.04
CA MET A 101 3.87 24.75 16.28
C MET A 101 4.79 24.49 17.48
N THR A 102 4.81 25.43 18.42
CA THR A 102 5.51 25.29 19.71
C THR A 102 4.48 25.03 20.80
N PHE A 103 4.52 23.83 21.39
CA PHE A 103 3.69 23.46 22.54
C PHE A 103 4.44 22.55 23.50
N LYS A 104 4.01 22.57 24.79
CA LYS A 104 4.61 21.74 25.82
C LYS A 104 4.46 20.26 25.49
N GLY A 105 5.53 19.48 25.60
CA GLY A 105 5.50 18.04 25.34
C GLY A 105 5.58 17.64 23.85
N ARG A 106 5.71 18.60 22.90
CA ARG A 106 5.78 18.31 21.46
C ARG A 106 6.73 17.17 21.09
N LYS A 107 7.96 17.21 21.58
CA LYS A 107 8.97 16.17 21.29
C LYS A 107 8.56 14.82 21.87
N VAL A 108 8.09 14.80 23.11
CA VAL A 108 7.65 13.56 23.77
C VAL A 108 6.50 12.96 22.99
N LEU A 109 5.46 13.74 22.68
CA LEU A 109 4.32 13.25 21.90
C LEU A 109 4.72 12.73 20.53
N PHE A 110 5.59 13.45 19.81
CA PHE A 110 6.09 13.01 18.50
C PHE A 110 6.80 11.66 18.59
N TYR A 111 7.75 11.51 19.52
CA TYR A 111 8.46 10.24 19.68
C TYR A 111 7.57 9.13 20.25
N THR A 112 6.57 9.42 21.05
CA THR A 112 5.58 8.43 21.51
C THR A 112 4.76 7.90 20.32
N VAL A 113 4.32 8.79 19.42
CA VAL A 113 3.63 8.36 18.17
C VAL A 113 4.52 7.48 17.34
N LEU A 114 5.81 7.82 17.17
CA LEU A 114 6.73 6.98 16.42
C LEU A 114 7.03 5.65 17.11
N ALA A 115 7.11 5.64 18.43
CA ALA A 115 7.34 4.43 19.22
C ALA A 115 6.25 3.37 19.02
N THR A 116 5.02 3.78 18.66
CA THR A 116 3.94 2.83 18.35
C THR A 116 4.29 1.92 17.15
N MET A 117 5.15 2.35 16.24
CA MET A 117 5.62 1.52 15.10
C MET A 117 6.50 0.34 15.53
N ALA A 118 7.05 0.37 16.75
CA ALA A 118 7.87 -0.72 17.27
C ALA A 118 7.04 -1.91 17.76
N PHE A 119 5.73 -1.74 17.94
CA PHE A 119 4.86 -2.84 18.35
C PHE A 119 4.63 -3.83 17.19
N PRO A 120 4.96 -5.11 17.37
CA PRO A 120 4.69 -6.11 16.34
C PRO A 120 3.19 -6.24 16.07
N ALA A 121 2.79 -6.26 14.79
CA ALA A 121 1.37 -6.35 14.41
C ALA A 121 0.68 -7.59 14.99
N TYR A 122 1.39 -8.71 15.12
CA TYR A 122 0.84 -9.95 15.69
C TYR A 122 0.44 -9.81 17.15
N THR A 123 1.17 -9.03 17.95
CA THR A 123 0.86 -8.85 19.38
C THR A 123 -0.35 -7.94 19.61
N THR A 124 -0.65 -7.07 18.68
CA THR A 124 -1.79 -6.14 18.77
C THR A 124 -3.08 -6.70 18.18
N LEU A 125 -3.03 -7.82 17.46
CA LEU A 125 -4.17 -8.39 16.73
C LEU A 125 -5.35 -8.72 17.65
N ILE A 126 -5.10 -9.47 18.72
CA ILE A 126 -6.16 -9.88 19.68
C ILE A 126 -6.78 -8.69 20.40
N PRO A 127 -6.01 -7.76 21.00
CA PRO A 127 -6.57 -6.56 21.61
C PRO A 127 -7.40 -5.71 20.64
N ILE A 128 -6.93 -5.51 19.39
CA ILE A 128 -7.66 -4.75 18.38
C ILE A 128 -8.97 -5.45 18.01
N TYR A 129 -8.95 -6.77 17.83
CA TYR A 129 -10.17 -7.55 17.57
C TYR A 129 -11.19 -7.39 18.70
N GLN A 130 -10.77 -7.46 19.97
CA GLN A 130 -11.65 -7.28 21.13
C GLN A 130 -12.26 -5.88 21.17
N ILE A 131 -11.46 -4.83 20.93
CA ILE A 131 -11.93 -3.44 20.89
C ILE A 131 -12.98 -3.28 19.78
N LEU A 132 -12.69 -3.77 18.56
CA LEU A 132 -13.61 -3.64 17.43
C LEU A 132 -14.88 -4.47 17.63
N THR A 133 -14.80 -5.62 18.29
CA THR A 133 -15.98 -6.41 18.68
C THR A 133 -16.85 -5.64 19.66
N GLY A 134 -16.27 -5.03 20.68
CA GLY A 134 -17.00 -4.19 21.64
C GLY A 134 -17.66 -2.97 21.01
N LEU A 135 -17.11 -2.46 19.90
CA LEU A 135 -17.67 -1.35 19.13
C LEU A 135 -18.60 -1.79 17.99
N SER A 136 -18.83 -3.10 17.79
CA SER A 136 -19.60 -3.65 16.67
C SER A 136 -19.03 -3.27 15.29
N LEU A 137 -17.68 -3.15 15.19
CA LEU A 137 -16.98 -2.75 13.98
C LEU A 137 -16.27 -3.92 13.27
N VAL A 138 -16.33 -5.12 13.80
CA VAL A 138 -15.84 -6.34 13.11
C VAL A 138 -16.70 -6.58 11.88
N ASN A 139 -16.08 -7.01 10.79
CA ASN A 139 -16.72 -7.23 9.50
C ASN A 139 -17.40 -5.96 8.91
N THR A 140 -16.77 -4.81 9.10
CA THR A 140 -17.18 -3.53 8.52
C THR A 140 -16.00 -2.83 7.85
N TYR A 141 -16.25 -2.08 6.79
CA TYR A 141 -15.23 -1.21 6.17
C TYR A 141 -14.64 -0.23 7.18
N THR A 142 -15.49 0.36 8.04
CA THR A 142 -15.04 1.31 9.06
C THR A 142 -14.02 0.69 10.00
N GLY A 143 -14.24 -0.53 10.48
CA GLY A 143 -13.29 -1.22 11.35
C GLY A 143 -11.94 -1.45 10.67
N ILE A 144 -11.94 -1.95 9.43
CA ILE A 144 -10.71 -2.20 8.66
C ILE A 144 -9.97 -0.88 8.39
N ILE A 145 -10.69 0.16 7.94
CA ILE A 145 -10.12 1.48 7.65
C ILE A 145 -9.48 2.08 8.91
N LEU A 146 -10.13 2.00 10.07
CA LEU A 146 -9.58 2.50 11.34
C LEU A 146 -8.29 1.78 11.72
N VAL A 147 -8.22 0.46 11.54
CA VAL A 147 -7.00 -0.31 11.79
C VAL A 147 -5.88 0.12 10.85
N TYR A 148 -6.15 0.27 9.56
CA TYR A 148 -5.16 0.75 8.61
C TYR A 148 -4.69 2.17 8.94
N VAL A 149 -5.61 3.09 9.25
CA VAL A 149 -5.26 4.45 9.66
C VAL A 149 -4.38 4.42 10.90
N SER A 150 -4.74 3.67 11.94
CA SER A 150 -3.97 3.61 13.19
C SER A 150 -2.55 3.06 12.96
N GLY A 151 -2.40 2.08 12.08
CA GLY A 151 -1.11 1.46 11.75
C GLY A 151 -0.21 2.34 10.88
N PHE A 152 -0.77 3.10 9.94
CA PHE A 152 0.02 3.86 8.97
C PHE A 152 0.19 5.35 9.33
N LEU A 153 -0.66 5.90 10.19
CA LEU A 153 -0.61 7.30 10.61
C LEU A 153 0.77 7.73 11.18
N PRO A 154 1.45 6.93 12.04
CA PRO A 154 2.75 7.32 12.57
C PRO A 154 3.81 7.49 11.46
N LEU A 155 3.88 6.53 10.54
CA LEU A 155 4.82 6.58 9.41
C LEU A 155 4.53 7.76 8.48
N ALA A 156 3.27 7.94 8.11
CA ALA A 156 2.85 9.06 7.25
C ALA A 156 3.16 10.40 7.91
N THR A 157 2.89 10.54 9.21
CA THR A 157 3.22 11.75 9.99
C THR A 157 4.73 12.01 9.99
N TRP A 158 5.54 10.98 10.17
CA TRP A 158 7.00 11.11 10.18
C TRP A 158 7.56 11.55 8.82
N ILE A 159 7.08 10.95 7.72
CA ILE A 159 7.52 11.32 6.36
C ILE A 159 7.14 12.79 6.08
N LEU A 160 5.89 13.17 6.34
CA LEU A 160 5.40 14.52 6.11
C LEU A 160 6.07 15.55 7.03
N TYR A 161 6.34 15.21 8.29
CA TYR A 161 7.09 16.03 9.22
C TYR A 161 8.49 16.36 8.68
N ASN A 162 9.23 15.36 8.23
CA ASN A 162 10.57 15.58 7.66
C ASN A 162 10.51 16.46 6.41
N TYR A 163 9.52 16.22 5.54
CA TYR A 163 9.35 17.02 4.32
C TYR A 163 9.01 18.48 4.66
N MET A 164 8.02 18.71 5.52
CA MET A 164 7.62 20.07 5.91
C MET A 164 8.74 20.79 6.67
N SER A 165 9.51 20.07 7.49
CA SER A 165 10.66 20.66 8.23
C SER A 165 11.78 21.11 7.28
N SER A 166 11.89 20.58 6.08
CA SER A 166 12.87 20.99 5.07
C SER A 166 12.45 22.23 4.27
N LEU A 167 11.18 22.64 4.34
CA LEU A 167 10.69 23.83 3.65
C LEU A 167 11.13 25.12 4.35
N PRO A 168 11.52 26.17 3.58
CA PRO A 168 11.91 27.47 4.15
C PRO A 168 10.79 28.12 4.95
N ILE A 169 11.04 28.45 6.20
CA ILE A 169 10.04 29.05 7.11
C ILE A 169 9.65 30.48 6.68
N ALA A 170 10.57 31.18 5.99
CA ALA A 170 10.36 32.56 5.51
C ALA A 170 9.11 32.68 4.60
N LEU A 171 8.72 31.61 3.88
CA LEU A 171 7.52 31.64 3.03
C LEU A 171 6.23 31.65 3.88
N GLU A 172 6.26 31.03 5.05
CA GLU A 172 5.13 30.99 5.98
C GLU A 172 5.03 32.31 6.75
N GLU A 173 6.19 32.89 7.12
CA GLU A 173 6.28 34.19 7.78
C GLU A 173 5.74 35.29 6.87
N ALA A 174 6.07 35.29 5.58
CA ALA A 174 5.50 36.23 4.60
C ALA A 174 3.97 36.15 4.57
N GLY A 175 3.40 34.94 4.46
CA GLY A 175 1.95 34.77 4.50
C GLY A 175 1.30 35.24 5.79
N THR A 176 2.02 35.10 6.92
CA THR A 176 1.53 35.59 8.23
C THR A 176 1.57 37.13 8.31
N ILE A 177 2.58 37.79 7.70
CA ILE A 177 2.69 39.24 7.59
C ILE A 177 1.54 39.79 6.73
N ASP A 178 1.15 39.06 5.67
CA ASP A 178 -0.02 39.37 4.82
C ASP A 178 -1.37 39.14 5.52
N GLY A 179 -1.36 38.75 6.81
CA GLY A 179 -2.57 38.56 7.62
C GLY A 179 -3.23 37.18 7.49
N ALA A 180 -2.59 36.20 6.83
CA ALA A 180 -3.14 34.85 6.73
C ALA A 180 -3.10 34.12 8.07
N SER A 181 -4.20 33.45 8.42
CA SER A 181 -4.25 32.53 9.57
C SER A 181 -3.36 31.29 9.31
N ARG A 182 -2.96 30.60 10.37
CA ARG A 182 -2.14 29.37 10.26
C ARG A 182 -2.74 28.30 9.35
N MET A 183 -4.07 28.16 9.35
CA MET A 183 -4.74 27.21 8.46
C MET A 183 -4.68 27.68 7.00
N GLN A 184 -4.81 28.97 6.75
CA GLN A 184 -4.64 29.55 5.40
C GLN A 184 -3.20 29.38 4.91
N VAL A 185 -2.20 29.61 5.78
CA VAL A 185 -0.79 29.35 5.46
C VAL A 185 -0.56 27.87 5.14
N LEU A 186 -1.14 26.94 5.94
CA LEU A 186 -1.04 25.50 5.63
C LEU A 186 -1.60 25.18 4.24
N TRP A 187 -2.82 25.64 3.93
CA TRP A 187 -3.50 25.25 2.69
C TRP A 187 -2.97 25.96 1.44
N HIS A 188 -2.57 27.23 1.56
CA HIS A 188 -2.21 28.04 0.39
C HIS A 188 -0.69 28.18 0.19
N VAL A 189 0.14 27.93 1.23
CA VAL A 189 1.59 28.04 1.13
C VAL A 189 2.27 26.68 1.32
N VAL A 190 2.07 26.05 2.49
CA VAL A 190 2.81 24.83 2.87
C VAL A 190 2.39 23.64 2.04
N LEU A 191 1.09 23.38 1.91
CA LEU A 191 0.58 22.19 1.22
C LEU A 191 0.91 22.17 -0.29
N PRO A 192 0.79 23.27 -1.04
CA PRO A 192 1.26 23.33 -2.42
C PRO A 192 2.75 23.03 -2.58
N LEU A 193 3.60 23.56 -1.68
CA LEU A 193 5.04 23.29 -1.66
C LEU A 193 5.35 21.85 -1.22
N ALA A 194 4.59 21.32 -0.27
CA ALA A 194 4.70 19.95 0.22
C ALA A 194 4.04 18.91 -0.70
N ARG A 195 3.37 19.31 -1.78
CA ARG A 195 2.62 18.42 -2.67
C ARG A 195 3.40 17.17 -3.11
N PRO A 196 4.69 17.24 -3.51
CA PRO A 196 5.43 16.04 -3.87
C PRO A 196 5.59 15.07 -2.69
N GLY A 197 5.83 15.59 -1.47
CA GLY A 197 5.90 14.80 -0.23
C GLY A 197 4.57 14.17 0.14
N VAL A 198 3.47 14.90 -0.01
CA VAL A 198 2.11 14.39 0.25
C VAL A 198 1.76 13.26 -0.72
N ILE A 199 2.03 13.44 -2.02
CA ILE A 199 1.80 12.41 -3.04
C ILE A 199 2.63 11.16 -2.75
N SER A 200 3.92 11.32 -2.45
CA SER A 200 4.80 10.18 -2.11
C SER A 200 4.29 9.41 -0.90
N THR A 201 3.91 10.13 0.16
CA THR A 201 3.38 9.52 1.39
C THR A 201 2.06 8.80 1.12
N ALA A 202 1.17 9.38 0.30
CA ALA A 202 -0.09 8.75 -0.09
C ALA A 202 0.15 7.44 -0.85
N ILE A 203 1.09 7.43 -1.80
CA ILE A 203 1.46 6.22 -2.55
C ILE A 203 1.99 5.13 -1.60
N ILE A 204 2.91 5.48 -0.71
CA ILE A 204 3.49 4.53 0.25
C ILE A 204 2.39 3.97 1.15
N THR A 205 1.52 4.81 1.69
CA THR A 205 0.41 4.41 2.55
C THR A 205 -0.55 3.48 1.82
N PHE A 206 -0.91 3.80 0.57
CA PHE A 206 -1.79 2.98 -0.25
C PHE A 206 -1.18 1.61 -0.54
N LEU A 207 0.10 1.56 -0.92
CA LEU A 207 0.79 0.29 -1.20
C LEU A 207 0.92 -0.58 0.06
N PHE A 208 1.15 0.01 1.22
CA PHE A 208 1.17 -0.72 2.50
C PHE A 208 -0.22 -1.23 2.88
N ALA A 209 -1.27 -0.44 2.68
CA ALA A 209 -2.65 -0.87 2.88
C ALA A 209 -3.02 -2.02 1.93
N TRP A 210 -2.64 -1.92 0.65
CA TRP A 210 -2.89 -2.97 -0.35
C TRP A 210 -2.22 -4.30 -0.01
N GLY A 211 -1.03 -4.25 0.58
CA GLY A 211 -0.30 -5.45 1.02
C GLY A 211 -0.81 -6.07 2.33
N GLN A 212 -1.80 -5.47 2.98
CA GLN A 212 -2.31 -6.00 4.25
C GLN A 212 -3.07 -7.32 4.05
N PHE A 213 -2.78 -8.25 4.94
CA PHE A 213 -3.38 -9.58 4.94
C PHE A 213 -3.87 -9.98 6.33
N LEU A 214 -3.03 -9.78 7.36
CA LEU A 214 -3.24 -10.32 8.70
C LEU A 214 -4.51 -9.77 9.37
N PHE A 215 -4.65 -8.45 9.41
CA PHE A 215 -5.81 -7.81 10.03
C PHE A 215 -7.12 -8.11 9.30
N PRO A 216 -7.20 -7.95 7.96
CA PRO A 216 -8.41 -8.32 7.23
C PRO A 216 -8.77 -9.81 7.35
N LEU A 217 -7.78 -10.70 7.42
CA LEU A 217 -8.04 -12.14 7.60
C LEU A 217 -8.85 -12.42 8.87
N VAL A 218 -8.60 -11.66 9.94
CA VAL A 218 -9.28 -11.86 11.23
C VAL A 218 -10.53 -10.99 11.38
N LEU A 219 -10.52 -9.79 10.77
CA LEU A 219 -11.58 -8.81 10.94
C LEU A 219 -12.70 -8.92 9.90
N SER A 220 -12.47 -9.57 8.76
CA SER A 220 -13.44 -9.73 7.67
C SER A 220 -13.91 -11.18 7.61
N SER A 221 -15.08 -11.46 8.13
CA SER A 221 -15.62 -12.82 8.21
C SER A 221 -16.29 -13.31 6.94
N ASP A 222 -16.72 -12.41 6.05
CA ASP A 222 -17.40 -12.74 4.82
C ASP A 222 -17.03 -11.81 3.64
N LEU A 223 -17.56 -12.10 2.45
CA LEU A 223 -17.25 -11.38 1.22
C LEU A 223 -17.68 -9.90 1.22
N SER A 224 -18.49 -9.46 2.16
CA SER A 224 -18.94 -8.07 2.19
C SER A 224 -17.80 -7.09 2.43
N THR A 225 -16.76 -7.56 3.14
CA THR A 225 -15.58 -6.75 3.52
C THR A 225 -14.25 -7.45 3.27
N GLN A 226 -14.22 -8.71 2.82
CA GLN A 226 -12.94 -9.38 2.56
C GLN A 226 -12.21 -8.74 1.38
N PRO A 227 -10.96 -8.25 1.57
CA PRO A 227 -10.13 -7.76 0.48
C PRO A 227 -9.58 -8.91 -0.38
N LEU A 228 -9.14 -8.57 -1.58
CA LEU A 228 -8.65 -9.52 -2.58
C LEU A 228 -7.50 -10.41 -2.05
N THR A 229 -6.62 -9.87 -1.23
CA THR A 229 -5.49 -10.61 -0.63
C THR A 229 -5.96 -11.78 0.24
N VAL A 230 -7.02 -11.59 1.03
CA VAL A 230 -7.60 -12.63 1.88
C VAL A 230 -8.35 -13.68 1.04
N VAL A 231 -9.13 -13.24 0.07
CA VAL A 231 -9.90 -14.16 -0.79
C VAL A 231 -8.96 -15.06 -1.58
N ILE A 232 -7.90 -14.54 -2.21
CA ILE A 232 -6.92 -15.36 -2.95
C ILE A 232 -6.27 -16.41 -2.04
N ALA A 233 -5.89 -16.03 -0.82
CA ALA A 233 -5.29 -16.98 0.12
C ALA A 233 -6.28 -18.06 0.58
N SER A 234 -7.56 -17.71 0.73
CA SER A 234 -8.61 -18.66 1.16
C SER A 234 -9.03 -19.66 0.06
N ILE A 235 -8.84 -19.32 -1.20
CA ILE A 235 -9.13 -20.20 -2.33
C ILE A 235 -8.31 -21.49 -2.26
N GLN A 236 -7.04 -21.42 -1.88
CA GLN A 236 -6.15 -22.58 -1.76
C GLN A 236 -6.61 -23.60 -0.72
N GLY A 237 -7.35 -23.19 0.31
CA GLY A 237 -7.79 -24.03 1.41
C GLY A 237 -9.15 -24.73 1.22
N ARG A 238 -9.98 -24.29 0.27
CA ARG A 238 -11.39 -24.70 0.19
C ARG A 238 -11.73 -25.66 -0.95
N HIS A 239 -11.04 -25.61 -2.08
CA HIS A 239 -11.33 -26.41 -3.29
C HIS A 239 -10.05 -26.67 -4.07
N ILE A 240 -10.10 -27.72 -4.92
CA ILE A 240 -9.07 -27.94 -5.95
C ILE A 240 -9.31 -26.88 -7.03
N VAL A 241 -8.75 -25.70 -6.83
CA VAL A 241 -8.80 -24.63 -7.83
C VAL A 241 -7.61 -24.80 -8.78
N PRO A 242 -7.82 -24.72 -10.09
CA PRO A 242 -6.73 -24.76 -11.06
C PRO A 242 -5.67 -23.69 -10.79
N TYR A 243 -4.41 -24.08 -10.85
CA TYR A 243 -3.29 -23.12 -10.66
C TYR A 243 -3.30 -21.98 -11.68
N THR A 244 -3.89 -22.18 -12.84
CA THR A 244 -4.07 -21.19 -13.89
C THR A 244 -5.01 -20.05 -13.44
N LEU A 245 -6.15 -20.39 -12.83
CA LEU A 245 -7.08 -19.40 -12.25
C LEU A 245 -6.49 -18.69 -11.04
N LEU A 246 -5.79 -19.44 -10.17
CA LEU A 246 -5.13 -18.84 -9.01
C LEU A 246 -4.04 -17.86 -9.44
N SER A 247 -3.24 -18.22 -10.46
CA SER A 247 -2.23 -17.34 -11.03
C SER A 247 -2.84 -16.10 -11.69
N ALA A 248 -3.97 -16.25 -12.40
CA ALA A 248 -4.69 -15.10 -12.97
C ALA A 248 -5.23 -14.16 -11.88
N ALA A 249 -5.80 -14.69 -10.79
CA ALA A 249 -6.22 -13.89 -9.64
C ALA A 249 -5.04 -13.14 -8.99
N GLY A 250 -3.90 -13.81 -8.84
CA GLY A 250 -2.67 -13.19 -8.34
C GLY A 250 -2.16 -12.07 -9.23
N VAL A 251 -2.21 -12.24 -10.55
CA VAL A 251 -1.83 -11.18 -11.51
C VAL A 251 -2.80 -10.00 -11.43
N ILE A 252 -4.11 -10.24 -11.28
CA ILE A 252 -5.12 -9.18 -11.05
C ILE A 252 -4.78 -8.40 -9.78
N ALA A 253 -4.46 -9.09 -8.68
CA ALA A 253 -4.09 -8.43 -7.42
C ALA A 253 -2.80 -7.61 -7.53
N LEU A 254 -1.85 -8.07 -8.34
CA LEU A 254 -0.58 -7.38 -8.57
C LEU A 254 -0.72 -6.18 -9.52
N ALA A 255 -1.71 -6.18 -10.41
CA ALA A 255 -1.83 -5.18 -11.48
C ALA A 255 -1.94 -3.74 -10.93
N VAL A 256 -2.74 -3.52 -9.87
CA VAL A 256 -2.94 -2.18 -9.30
C VAL A 256 -1.67 -1.63 -8.65
N PRO A 257 -1.00 -2.33 -7.71
CA PRO A 257 0.26 -1.82 -7.14
C PRO A 257 1.37 -1.68 -8.17
N ALA A 258 1.46 -2.58 -9.15
CA ALA A 258 2.44 -2.48 -10.22
C ALA A 258 2.21 -1.23 -11.09
N LEU A 259 0.97 -0.95 -11.45
CA LEU A 259 0.59 0.22 -12.24
C LEU A 259 0.87 1.51 -11.46
N ILE A 260 0.52 1.57 -10.17
CA ILE A 260 0.83 2.69 -9.30
C ILE A 260 2.34 2.91 -9.20
N ALA A 261 3.11 1.84 -8.97
CA ALA A 261 4.56 1.92 -8.89
C ALA A 261 5.19 2.41 -10.20
N MET A 262 4.72 1.94 -11.37
CA MET A 262 5.24 2.35 -12.68
C MET A 262 4.91 3.82 -12.99
N VAL A 263 3.65 4.23 -12.80
CA VAL A 263 3.19 5.58 -13.16
C VAL A 263 3.72 6.64 -12.21
N LEU A 264 3.78 6.32 -10.92
CA LEU A 264 4.11 7.27 -9.86
C LEU A 264 5.53 7.10 -9.29
N ASN A 265 6.39 6.29 -9.93
CA ASN A 265 7.77 6.03 -9.51
C ASN A 265 8.56 7.32 -9.23
N ARG A 266 8.41 8.36 -10.06
CA ARG A 266 9.09 9.65 -9.87
C ARG A 266 8.80 10.31 -8.51
N TYR A 267 7.59 10.12 -7.99
CA TYR A 267 7.20 10.66 -6.68
C TYR A 267 7.73 9.80 -5.52
N ILE A 268 7.75 8.47 -5.68
CA ILE A 268 8.29 7.55 -4.68
C ILE A 268 9.78 7.87 -4.42
N VAL A 269 10.55 8.00 -5.49
CA VAL A 269 12.00 8.29 -5.40
C VAL A 269 12.24 9.66 -4.76
N SER A 270 11.49 10.70 -5.13
CA SER A 270 11.65 12.05 -4.57
C SER A 270 11.31 12.11 -3.07
N GLY A 271 10.27 11.39 -2.63
CA GLY A 271 9.88 11.35 -1.22
C GLY A 271 10.89 10.63 -0.32
N LEU A 272 11.47 9.52 -0.80
CA LEU A 272 12.50 8.78 -0.06
C LEU A 272 13.83 9.55 0.02
N LEU A 273 14.20 10.28 -1.03
CA LEU A 273 15.44 11.07 -1.05
C LEU A 273 15.35 12.33 -0.19
N ALA A 274 14.20 12.96 -0.06
CA ALA A 274 14.00 14.12 0.80
C ALA A 274 14.29 13.81 2.30
N GLY A 275 14.14 12.54 2.72
CA GLY A 275 14.48 12.07 4.07
C GLY A 275 15.95 11.68 4.26
N SER A 276 16.74 11.57 3.20
CA SER A 276 18.11 11.03 3.22
C SER A 276 19.23 12.08 3.07
N VAL A 277 18.89 13.31 2.72
CA VAL A 277 19.86 14.42 2.59
C VAL A 277 19.93 15.17 3.92
N LYS A 278 20.89 14.80 4.74
CA LYS A 278 21.47 15.60 5.82
C LYS A 278 22.88 15.98 5.43
#